data_ff8749729aa94e231c5e2ce83b9b9cde
#
_entry.id   ff8749729aa94e231c5e2ce83b9b9cde
#
_cell.length_a   1.000
_cell.length_b   1.000
_cell.length_c   1.000
_cell.angle_alpha   90.00
_cell.angle_beta   90.00
_cell.angle_gamma   90.00
#
_symmetry.space_group_name_H-M   'P 1'
#
loop_
_entity.id
_entity.type
_entity.pdbx_description
1 polymer ?
#
loop_
_entity_poly.entity_id
_entity_poly.type
_entity_poly.pdbx_seq_one_letter_code
_entity_poly.pdbx_strand_id
1 'polypeptide(L)'
;MIELKNLEKSFGGKKAVAGVTCSFEEGRITGLIGPNGAGKTTVFNMITGLIKPTAGSVLVNGQDITGLRPHKVARMGIARGFQRMRLFHALTARENVMVALPAVSHHLIPALMSTGRKKAAMRAEADGFLEKVGVAHLGERKASELSYGDQRSVMLACLLASGARILMLDEPTGGIDPTSREKVLQQIIGLREQGHTIILVEHNLDVVRGACETVFFLAEGRVRASGTPAEIEADPQLTKIYFGAGHA
;
A
#
# COMPACT_ATOMS: atom_id res chain seq x y z
N MET A 1 7.87 -8.94 9.10
CA MET A 1 6.60 -8.99 9.85
C MET A 1 6.31 -7.63 10.49
N ILE A 2 5.05 -7.14 10.45
CA ILE A 2 4.60 -5.96 11.21
C ILE A 2 3.65 -6.42 12.31
N GLU A 3 3.84 -5.95 13.55
CA GLU A 3 2.97 -6.23 14.68
C GLU A 3 2.39 -4.93 15.23
N LEU A 4 1.08 -4.94 15.50
CA LEU A 4 0.37 -3.87 16.20
C LEU A 4 -0.03 -4.40 17.58
N LYS A 5 0.33 -3.67 18.64
CA LYS A 5 0.04 -4.08 20.02
C LYS A 5 -0.78 -2.99 20.72
N ASN A 6 -2.07 -3.27 20.96
CA ASN A 6 -3.02 -2.38 21.62
C ASN A 6 -3.00 -0.95 21.06
N LEU A 7 -2.93 -0.83 19.73
CA LEU A 7 -2.76 0.46 19.06
C LEU A 7 -4.01 1.31 19.22
N GLU A 8 -3.85 2.53 19.73
CA GLU A 8 -4.95 3.48 19.95
C GLU A 8 -4.68 4.83 19.29
N LYS A 9 -5.76 5.46 18.82
CA LYS A 9 -5.74 6.84 18.37
C LYS A 9 -7.05 7.55 18.66
N SER A 10 -6.93 8.67 19.37
CA SER A 10 -8.04 9.58 19.65
C SER A 10 -7.83 10.92 18.94
N PHE A 11 -8.92 11.52 18.47
CA PHE A 11 -8.99 12.85 17.91
C PHE A 11 -10.13 13.61 18.62
N GLY A 12 -9.83 14.72 19.30
CA GLY A 12 -10.87 15.53 19.96
C GLY A 12 -11.77 14.72 20.90
N GLY A 13 -11.21 13.75 21.63
CA GLY A 13 -11.97 12.87 22.54
C GLY A 13 -12.62 11.65 21.90
N LYS A 14 -12.78 11.60 20.57
CA LYS A 14 -13.31 10.43 19.86
C LYS A 14 -12.21 9.43 19.52
N LYS A 15 -12.35 8.18 19.97
CA LYS A 15 -11.44 7.08 19.61
C LYS A 15 -11.69 6.64 18.16
N ALA A 16 -10.75 6.92 17.27
CA ALA A 16 -10.77 6.44 15.88
C ALA A 16 -10.16 5.03 15.76
N VAL A 17 -9.22 4.69 16.65
CA VAL A 17 -8.64 3.35 16.81
C VAL A 17 -8.61 3.07 18.31
N ALA A 18 -9.11 1.90 18.73
CA ALA A 18 -9.46 1.60 20.10
C ALA A 18 -8.87 0.24 20.59
N GLY A 19 -7.55 0.09 20.46
CA GLY A 19 -6.82 -1.10 20.92
C GLY A 19 -6.69 -2.17 19.82
N VAL A 20 -6.25 -1.78 18.64
CA VAL A 20 -5.98 -2.71 17.54
C VAL A 20 -4.73 -3.53 17.85
N THR A 21 -4.91 -4.87 17.86
CA THR A 21 -3.83 -5.84 17.98
C THR A 21 -3.95 -6.84 16.83
N CYS A 22 -2.94 -6.90 15.97
CA CYS A 22 -2.85 -7.85 14.86
C CYS A 22 -1.40 -7.91 14.35
N SER A 23 -1.11 -8.91 13.51
CA SER A 23 0.20 -9.10 12.89
C SER A 23 0.06 -9.35 11.39
N PHE A 24 0.92 -8.70 10.61
CA PHE A 24 1.02 -8.88 9.18
C PHE A 24 2.26 -9.72 8.88
N GLU A 25 2.04 -10.93 8.40
CA GLU A 25 3.10 -11.90 8.13
C GLU A 25 3.96 -11.49 6.92
N GLU A 26 5.23 -11.85 6.97
CA GLU A 26 6.17 -11.58 5.88
C GLU A 26 5.86 -12.45 4.66
N GLY A 27 6.01 -11.87 3.46
CA GLY A 27 5.80 -12.57 2.20
C GLY A 27 4.33 -12.92 1.88
N ARG A 28 3.36 -12.33 2.61
CA ARG A 28 1.92 -12.56 2.40
C ARG A 28 1.18 -11.29 2.00
N ILE A 29 0.00 -11.48 1.41
CA ILE A 29 -0.98 -10.42 1.20
C ILE A 29 -2.01 -10.50 2.32
N THR A 30 -2.05 -9.49 3.18
CA THR A 30 -3.03 -9.40 4.26
C THR A 30 -3.97 -8.23 4.02
N GLY A 31 -5.27 -8.51 4.02
CA GLY A 31 -6.32 -7.51 3.90
C GLY A 31 -6.64 -6.84 5.24
N LEU A 32 -6.82 -5.52 5.23
CA LEU A 32 -7.44 -4.77 6.31
C LEU A 32 -8.74 -4.17 5.79
N ILE A 33 -9.87 -4.84 6.06
CA ILE A 33 -11.18 -4.47 5.54
C ILE A 33 -12.12 -3.96 6.64
N GLY A 34 -13.25 -3.45 6.24
CA GLY A 34 -14.28 -2.96 7.17
C GLY A 34 -14.99 -1.73 6.60
N PRO A 35 -16.08 -1.28 7.22
CA PRO A 35 -16.88 -0.15 6.75
C PRO A 35 -16.10 1.17 6.73
N ASN A 36 -16.69 2.18 6.08
CA ASN A 36 -16.15 3.53 6.11
C ASN A 36 -16.15 4.07 7.56
N GLY A 37 -15.05 4.74 7.94
CA GLY A 37 -14.88 5.22 9.31
C GLY A 37 -14.43 4.16 10.33
N ALA A 38 -14.19 2.90 9.94
CA ALA A 38 -13.72 1.85 10.83
C ALA A 38 -12.32 2.11 11.43
N GLY A 39 -11.53 3.04 10.86
CA GLY A 39 -10.19 3.36 11.34
C GLY A 39 -9.05 2.84 10.46
N LYS A 40 -9.32 2.18 9.34
CA LYS A 40 -8.31 1.59 8.44
C LYS A 40 -7.22 2.58 8.03
N THR A 41 -7.59 3.73 7.48
CA THR A 41 -6.65 4.79 7.08
C THR A 41 -5.86 5.34 8.27
N THR A 42 -6.48 5.40 9.47
CA THR A 42 -5.80 5.82 10.69
C THR A 42 -4.74 4.81 11.10
N VAL A 43 -5.02 3.50 11.04
CA VAL A 43 -4.04 2.43 11.27
C VAL A 43 -2.89 2.55 10.27
N PHE A 44 -3.15 2.70 8.98
CA PHE A 44 -2.12 2.92 7.96
C PHE A 44 -1.26 4.16 8.25
N ASN A 45 -1.89 5.26 8.64
CA ASN A 45 -1.18 6.49 9.00
C ASN A 45 -0.27 6.32 10.22
N MET A 46 -0.67 5.50 11.19
CA MET A 46 0.15 5.20 12.38
C MET A 46 1.35 4.30 12.03
N ILE A 47 1.14 3.26 11.21
CA ILE A 47 2.24 2.38 10.75
C ILE A 47 3.26 3.18 9.95
N THR A 48 2.81 4.06 9.07
CA THR A 48 3.70 4.86 8.20
C THR A 48 4.29 6.11 8.88
N GLY A 49 3.97 6.34 10.16
CA GLY A 49 4.49 7.47 10.93
C GLY A 49 3.90 8.83 10.57
N LEU A 50 2.84 8.87 9.74
CA LEU A 50 2.11 10.11 9.42
C LEU A 50 1.30 10.64 10.60
N ILE A 51 0.86 9.75 11.50
CA ILE A 51 0.14 10.07 12.72
C ILE A 51 0.77 9.29 13.87
N LYS A 52 1.07 9.98 14.98
CA LYS A 52 1.56 9.33 16.21
C LYS A 52 0.38 8.66 16.93
N PRO A 53 0.50 7.38 17.35
CA PRO A 53 -0.47 6.74 18.23
C PRO A 53 -0.66 7.51 19.55
N THR A 54 -1.85 7.37 20.14
CA THR A 54 -2.12 7.86 21.49
C THR A 54 -1.63 6.85 22.55
N ALA A 55 -1.75 5.55 22.23
CA ALA A 55 -1.23 4.44 23.06
C ALA A 55 -0.95 3.23 22.15
N GLY A 56 -0.28 2.23 22.73
CA GLY A 56 0.13 1.01 22.03
C GLY A 56 1.38 1.19 21.20
N SER A 57 1.78 0.16 20.48
CA SER A 57 3.03 0.15 19.72
C SER A 57 2.89 -0.50 18.34
N VAL A 58 3.78 -0.09 17.44
CA VAL A 58 4.00 -0.66 16.10
C VAL A 58 5.40 -1.22 16.06
N LEU A 59 5.54 -2.51 15.80
CA LEU A 59 6.83 -3.17 15.65
C LEU A 59 7.02 -3.66 14.23
N VAL A 60 8.24 -3.57 13.72
CA VAL A 60 8.66 -4.14 12.43
C VAL A 60 9.86 -5.05 12.68
N ASN A 61 9.70 -6.33 12.41
CA ASN A 61 10.70 -7.37 12.71
C ASN A 61 11.22 -7.28 14.16
N GLY A 62 10.30 -7.06 15.12
CA GLY A 62 10.62 -6.92 16.54
C GLY A 62 11.15 -5.54 16.97
N GLN A 63 11.51 -4.67 16.02
CA GLN A 63 11.97 -3.31 16.32
C GLN A 63 10.78 -2.36 16.48
N ASP A 64 10.73 -1.61 17.56
CA ASP A 64 9.71 -0.59 17.81
C ASP A 64 9.93 0.63 16.89
N ILE A 65 8.92 0.95 16.09
CA ILE A 65 8.88 2.11 15.18
C ILE A 65 7.82 3.13 15.58
N THR A 66 7.22 2.98 16.75
CA THR A 66 6.08 3.78 17.21
C THR A 66 6.38 5.27 17.17
N GLY A 67 5.62 6.01 16.38
CA GLY A 67 5.76 7.47 16.25
C GLY A 67 7.04 7.94 15.56
N LEU A 68 7.79 7.06 14.90
CA LEU A 68 8.88 7.48 14.01
C LEU A 68 8.33 8.35 12.88
N ARG A 69 9.16 9.29 12.41
CA ARG A 69 8.82 10.14 11.25
C ARG A 69 8.75 9.31 9.96
N PRO A 70 7.89 9.67 8.98
CA PRO A 70 7.68 8.88 7.75
C PRO A 70 8.96 8.51 6.99
N HIS A 71 9.91 9.44 6.87
CA HIS A 71 11.17 9.16 6.20
C HIS A 71 12.03 8.10 6.89
N LYS A 72 11.92 7.95 8.22
CA LYS A 72 12.61 6.88 8.96
C LYS A 72 11.93 5.54 8.74
N VAL A 73 10.60 5.51 8.72
CA VAL A 73 9.80 4.32 8.41
C VAL A 73 10.07 3.85 6.98
N ALA A 74 10.12 4.77 6.00
CA ALA A 74 10.44 4.45 4.62
C ALA A 74 11.84 3.80 4.48
N ARG A 75 12.85 4.29 5.22
CA ARG A 75 14.20 3.69 5.24
C ARG A 75 14.24 2.27 5.80
N MET A 76 13.21 1.85 6.51
CA MET A 76 13.06 0.47 6.98
C MET A 76 12.39 -0.44 5.93
N GLY A 77 12.21 0.06 4.73
CA GLY A 77 11.65 -0.71 3.62
C GLY A 77 10.13 -0.78 3.61
N ILE A 78 9.43 0.18 4.22
CA ILE A 78 7.97 0.30 4.20
C ILE A 78 7.58 1.44 3.26
N ALA A 79 6.82 1.14 2.22
CA ALA A 79 6.24 2.15 1.35
C ALA A 79 4.71 2.07 1.34
N ARG A 80 4.07 3.25 1.25
CA ARG A 80 2.62 3.35 1.08
C ARG A 80 2.30 3.91 -0.30
N GLY A 81 1.36 3.26 -0.99
CA GLY A 81 0.87 3.66 -2.30
C GLY A 81 -0.63 3.94 -2.35
N PHE A 82 -1.03 4.63 -3.39
CA PHE A 82 -2.36 4.87 -3.96
C PHE A 82 -3.11 6.08 -3.41
N GLN A 83 -3.88 6.07 -2.39
CA GLN A 83 -4.84 7.14 -2.06
C GLN A 83 -4.27 8.59 -2.08
N ARG A 84 -2.97 8.77 -1.85
CA ARG A 84 -2.29 10.09 -1.83
C ARG A 84 -1.10 10.18 -2.78
N MET A 85 -0.66 9.07 -3.35
CA MET A 85 0.46 9.06 -4.28
C MET A 85 -0.02 9.49 -5.66
N ARG A 86 0.64 10.49 -6.22
CA ARG A 86 0.36 10.98 -7.58
C ARG A 86 1.63 10.91 -8.41
N LEU A 87 1.47 10.49 -9.64
CA LEU A 87 2.54 10.60 -10.62
C LEU A 87 2.75 12.08 -10.99
N PHE A 88 3.97 12.43 -11.33
CA PHE A 88 4.29 13.70 -11.95
C PHE A 88 3.78 13.66 -13.40
N HIS A 89 2.67 14.30 -13.66
CA HIS A 89 1.95 14.24 -14.94
C HIS A 89 2.79 14.70 -16.16
N ALA A 90 3.70 15.64 -15.95
CA ALA A 90 4.59 16.16 -16.99
C ALA A 90 5.77 15.24 -17.31
N LEU A 91 6.07 14.28 -16.42
CA LEU A 91 7.15 13.31 -16.59
C LEU A 91 6.64 12.04 -17.27
N THR A 92 7.54 11.34 -17.95
CA THR A 92 7.26 10.01 -18.51
C THR A 92 7.11 8.97 -17.39
N ALA A 93 6.57 7.78 -17.72
CA ALA A 93 6.48 6.66 -16.78
C ALA A 93 7.86 6.31 -16.21
N ARG A 94 8.89 6.19 -17.08
CA ARG A 94 10.27 5.95 -16.68
C ARG A 94 10.80 7.03 -15.74
N GLU A 95 10.59 8.30 -16.06
CA GLU A 95 11.05 9.41 -15.23
C GLU A 95 10.39 9.41 -13.85
N ASN A 96 9.10 9.06 -13.77
CA ASN A 96 8.39 8.88 -12.50
C ASN A 96 9.06 7.79 -11.64
N VAL A 97 9.41 6.65 -12.25
CA VAL A 97 10.11 5.57 -11.54
C VAL A 97 11.53 6.01 -11.15
N MET A 98 12.24 6.73 -12.01
CA MET A 98 13.58 7.28 -11.67
C MET A 98 13.54 8.20 -10.45
N VAL A 99 12.50 9.03 -10.31
CA VAL A 99 12.33 9.91 -9.11
C VAL A 99 12.18 9.11 -7.83
N ALA A 100 11.60 7.90 -7.90
CA ALA A 100 11.41 7.04 -6.74
C ALA A 100 12.68 6.28 -6.31
N LEU A 101 13.72 6.22 -7.14
CA LEU A 101 14.98 5.54 -6.81
C LEU A 101 15.66 6.20 -5.59
N PRO A 102 16.22 5.41 -4.65
CA PRO A 102 16.90 5.94 -3.46
C PRO A 102 18.03 6.92 -3.77
N ALA A 103 18.75 6.69 -4.86
CA ALA A 103 19.82 7.58 -5.32
C ALA A 103 19.35 9.00 -5.65
N VAL A 104 18.09 9.14 -6.04
CA VAL A 104 17.45 10.45 -6.35
C VAL A 104 16.82 11.04 -5.11
N SER A 105 16.08 10.25 -4.32
CA SER A 105 15.37 10.73 -3.13
C SER A 105 16.29 11.32 -2.05
N HIS A 106 17.56 10.89 -2.01
CA HIS A 106 18.57 11.41 -1.08
C HIS A 106 19.40 12.59 -1.61
N HIS A 107 19.47 12.76 -2.95
CA HIS A 107 20.28 13.79 -3.62
C HIS A 107 19.59 14.31 -4.87
N LEU A 108 18.41 14.91 -4.72
CA LEU A 108 17.54 15.29 -5.83
C LEU A 108 18.27 16.17 -6.87
N ILE A 109 19.01 17.18 -6.42
CA ILE A 109 19.69 18.13 -7.33
C ILE A 109 20.85 17.48 -8.10
N PRO A 110 21.81 16.78 -7.47
CA PRO A 110 22.90 16.10 -8.21
C PRO A 110 22.42 14.99 -9.13
N ALA A 111 21.32 14.31 -8.81
CA ALA A 111 20.81 13.21 -9.61
C ALA A 111 20.10 13.69 -10.88
N LEU A 112 19.29 14.75 -10.79
CA LEU A 112 18.63 15.41 -11.95
C LEU A 112 19.64 16.07 -12.88
N MET A 113 20.76 16.58 -12.35
CA MET A 113 21.86 17.19 -13.12
C MET A 113 22.91 16.18 -13.60
N SER A 114 22.76 14.87 -13.23
CA SER A 114 23.69 13.86 -13.69
C SER A 114 23.56 13.62 -15.19
N THR A 115 24.68 13.74 -15.89
CA THR A 115 24.78 13.52 -17.34
C THR A 115 25.50 12.22 -17.65
N GLY A 116 25.25 11.66 -18.84
CA GLY A 116 26.00 10.52 -19.35
C GLY A 116 25.70 9.18 -18.66
N ARG A 117 26.74 8.47 -18.28
CA ARG A 117 26.70 7.06 -17.83
C ARG A 117 25.80 6.82 -16.60
N LYS A 118 25.76 7.76 -15.64
CA LYS A 118 24.93 7.64 -14.45
C LYS A 118 23.43 7.74 -14.77
N LYS A 119 23.06 8.66 -15.65
CA LYS A 119 21.66 8.81 -16.10
C LYS A 119 21.20 7.59 -16.90
N ALA A 120 22.07 7.02 -17.74
CA ALA A 120 21.79 5.79 -18.48
C ALA A 120 21.56 4.59 -17.54
N ALA A 121 22.39 4.43 -16.49
CA ALA A 121 22.19 3.39 -15.49
C ALA A 121 20.85 3.52 -14.73
N MET A 122 20.48 4.74 -14.31
CA MET A 122 19.21 5.00 -13.65
C MET A 122 18.02 4.73 -14.57
N ARG A 123 18.13 5.02 -15.87
CA ARG A 123 17.10 4.69 -16.86
C ARG A 123 16.93 3.17 -16.98
N ALA A 124 18.01 2.44 -17.12
CA ALA A 124 17.97 0.98 -17.21
C ALA A 124 17.38 0.34 -15.93
N GLU A 125 17.73 0.89 -14.75
CA GLU A 125 17.16 0.43 -13.48
C GLU A 125 15.64 0.70 -13.42
N ALA A 126 15.18 1.89 -13.84
CA ALA A 126 13.78 2.23 -13.89
C ALA A 126 13.00 1.35 -14.89
N ASP A 127 13.60 1.04 -16.05
CA ASP A 127 13.00 0.13 -17.03
C ASP A 127 12.82 -1.27 -16.44
N GLY A 128 13.78 -1.77 -15.66
CA GLY A 128 13.64 -3.04 -14.96
C GLY A 128 12.46 -3.08 -13.99
N PHE A 129 12.13 -1.97 -13.31
CA PHE A 129 10.95 -1.91 -12.46
C PHE A 129 9.64 -1.84 -13.27
N LEU A 130 9.62 -1.13 -14.39
CA LEU A 130 8.48 -1.13 -15.32
C LEU A 130 8.23 -2.52 -15.93
N GLU A 131 9.29 -3.25 -16.23
CA GLU A 131 9.22 -4.63 -16.73
C GLU A 131 8.65 -5.58 -15.67
N LYS A 132 9.09 -5.48 -14.41
CA LYS A 132 8.57 -6.29 -13.30
C LYS A 132 7.06 -6.19 -13.11
N VAL A 133 6.46 -5.06 -13.44
CA VAL A 133 5.01 -4.85 -13.41
C VAL A 133 4.36 -4.93 -14.79
N GLY A 134 5.09 -5.37 -15.83
CA GLY A 134 4.56 -5.62 -17.17
C GLY A 134 4.14 -4.37 -17.95
N VAL A 135 4.76 -3.20 -17.68
CA VAL A 135 4.44 -1.92 -18.34
C VAL A 135 5.66 -1.22 -18.94
N ALA A 136 6.70 -1.97 -19.29
CA ALA A 136 7.92 -1.42 -19.91
C ALA A 136 7.62 -0.62 -21.20
N HIS A 137 6.62 -1.05 -22.00
CA HIS A 137 6.18 -0.38 -23.21
C HIS A 137 5.64 1.04 -23.00
N LEU A 138 5.30 1.41 -21.76
CA LEU A 138 4.83 2.74 -21.39
C LEU A 138 5.95 3.69 -21.00
N GLY A 139 7.20 3.23 -20.93
CA GLY A 139 8.33 3.95 -20.36
C GLY A 139 8.51 5.38 -20.88
N GLU A 140 8.34 5.61 -22.17
CA GLU A 140 8.47 6.95 -22.81
C GLU A 140 7.18 7.77 -22.83
N ARG A 141 6.03 7.20 -22.45
CA ARG A 141 4.76 7.94 -22.41
C ARG A 141 4.69 8.81 -21.17
N LYS A 142 4.16 10.02 -21.32
CA LYS A 142 3.91 10.91 -20.16
C LYS A 142 2.79 10.33 -19.28
N ALA A 143 2.92 10.53 -17.98
CA ALA A 143 1.91 10.05 -17.03
C ALA A 143 0.51 10.66 -17.30
N SER A 144 0.44 11.86 -17.85
CA SER A 144 -0.82 12.50 -18.28
C SER A 144 -1.53 11.80 -19.44
N GLU A 145 -0.82 10.97 -20.20
CA GLU A 145 -1.33 10.26 -21.38
C GLU A 145 -1.74 8.81 -21.07
N LEU A 146 -1.50 8.37 -19.84
CA LEU A 146 -1.78 7.02 -19.40
C LEU A 146 -3.22 6.88 -18.92
N SER A 147 -3.82 5.72 -19.16
CA SER A 147 -5.08 5.33 -18.51
C SER A 147 -4.91 5.28 -16.99
N TYR A 148 -6.01 5.37 -16.23
CA TYR A 148 -5.95 5.24 -14.77
C TYR A 148 -5.35 3.89 -14.34
N GLY A 149 -5.65 2.80 -15.03
CA GLY A 149 -5.08 1.49 -14.76
C GLY A 149 -3.57 1.44 -15.00
N ASP A 150 -3.09 2.03 -16.10
CA ASP A 150 -1.66 2.12 -16.39
C ASP A 150 -0.93 3.02 -15.38
N GLN A 151 -1.54 4.13 -14.97
CA GLN A 151 -1.01 4.97 -13.88
C GLN A 151 -0.85 4.15 -12.59
N ARG A 152 -1.82 3.28 -12.23
CA ARG A 152 -1.72 2.38 -11.09
C ARG A 152 -0.53 1.43 -11.21
N SER A 153 -0.34 0.83 -12.39
CA SER A 153 0.81 -0.04 -12.67
C SER A 153 2.15 0.70 -12.54
N VAL A 154 2.25 1.91 -13.09
CA VAL A 154 3.46 2.75 -12.93
C VAL A 154 3.70 3.13 -11.47
N MET A 155 2.64 3.38 -10.69
CA MET A 155 2.76 3.64 -9.25
C MET A 155 3.31 2.42 -8.50
N LEU A 156 2.92 1.19 -8.86
CA LEU A 156 3.53 -0.04 -8.32
C LEU A 156 5.03 -0.09 -8.63
N ALA A 157 5.43 0.23 -9.88
CA ALA A 157 6.85 0.30 -10.24
C ALA A 157 7.61 1.34 -9.40
N CYS A 158 7.02 2.51 -9.13
CA CYS A 158 7.61 3.52 -8.24
C CYS A 158 7.78 3.01 -6.80
N LEU A 159 6.80 2.26 -6.27
CA LEU A 159 6.91 1.67 -4.94
C LEU A 159 8.06 0.66 -4.87
N LEU A 160 8.20 -0.20 -5.88
CA LEU A 160 9.32 -1.13 -5.98
C LEU A 160 10.67 -0.40 -6.09
N ALA A 161 10.74 0.62 -6.93
CA ALA A 161 11.93 1.42 -7.14
C ALA A 161 12.42 2.13 -5.86
N SER A 162 11.53 2.40 -4.90
CA SER A 162 11.92 2.94 -3.59
C SER A 162 12.70 1.96 -2.70
N GLY A 163 12.83 0.70 -3.11
CA GLY A 163 13.49 -0.36 -2.34
C GLY A 163 12.63 -0.96 -1.23
N ALA A 164 11.32 -0.70 -1.23
CA ALA A 164 10.42 -1.20 -0.21
C ALA A 164 10.22 -2.71 -0.32
N ARG A 165 10.26 -3.39 0.83
CA ARG A 165 9.91 -4.81 0.98
C ARG A 165 8.49 -5.00 1.49
N ILE A 166 7.95 -4.01 2.17
CA ILE A 166 6.59 -3.99 2.71
C ILE A 166 5.80 -2.91 1.99
N LEU A 167 4.79 -3.31 1.26
CA LEU A 167 3.94 -2.43 0.47
C LEU A 167 2.58 -2.27 1.16
N MET A 168 2.24 -1.05 1.51
CA MET A 168 0.95 -0.70 2.10
C MET A 168 0.09 -0.05 1.02
N LEU A 169 -0.87 -0.79 0.48
CA LEU A 169 -1.70 -0.39 -0.65
C LEU A 169 -3.10 0.02 -0.17
N ASP A 170 -3.47 1.27 -0.43
CA ASP A 170 -4.74 1.85 0.02
C ASP A 170 -5.65 2.06 -1.19
N GLU A 171 -6.62 1.14 -1.40
CA GLU A 171 -7.56 1.08 -2.51
C GLU A 171 -6.88 1.10 -3.90
N PRO A 172 -5.94 0.17 -4.17
CA PRO A 172 -5.18 0.17 -5.41
C PRO A 172 -6.04 -0.04 -6.65
N THR A 173 -7.23 -0.64 -6.50
CA THR A 173 -8.14 -0.93 -7.60
C THR A 173 -9.32 0.06 -7.67
N GLY A 174 -9.35 1.06 -6.80
CA GLY A 174 -10.42 2.05 -6.76
C GLY A 174 -10.46 2.94 -8.01
N GLY A 175 -11.65 3.10 -8.59
CA GLY A 175 -11.91 4.02 -9.71
C GLY A 175 -11.36 3.58 -11.08
N ILE A 176 -10.96 2.31 -11.24
CA ILE A 176 -10.52 1.75 -12.53
C ILE A 176 -11.55 0.73 -13.06
N ASP A 177 -11.53 0.52 -14.37
CA ASP A 177 -12.40 -0.44 -15.04
C ASP A 177 -12.07 -1.89 -14.67
N PRO A 178 -12.99 -2.86 -14.89
CA PRO A 178 -12.80 -4.26 -14.50
C PRO A 178 -11.54 -4.91 -15.09
N THR A 179 -11.21 -4.64 -16.34
CA THR A 179 -10.04 -5.22 -17.01
C THR A 179 -8.74 -4.69 -16.39
N SER A 180 -8.67 -3.37 -16.18
CA SER A 180 -7.54 -2.74 -15.48
C SER A 180 -7.42 -3.22 -14.03
N ARG A 181 -8.55 -3.47 -13.36
CA ARG A 181 -8.58 -4.02 -12.00
C ARG A 181 -7.93 -5.39 -11.94
N GLU A 182 -8.32 -6.29 -12.83
CA GLU A 182 -7.73 -7.63 -12.90
C GLU A 182 -6.22 -7.55 -13.16
N LYS A 183 -5.78 -6.70 -14.10
CA LYS A 183 -4.36 -6.47 -14.38
C LYS A 183 -3.60 -6.03 -13.13
N VAL A 184 -4.11 -5.03 -12.40
CA VAL A 184 -3.47 -4.53 -11.17
C VAL A 184 -3.46 -5.59 -10.07
N LEU A 185 -4.54 -6.38 -9.95
CA LEU A 185 -4.62 -7.50 -9.02
C LEU A 185 -3.52 -8.54 -9.28
N GLN A 186 -3.37 -8.96 -10.54
CA GLN A 186 -2.33 -9.92 -10.94
C GLN A 186 -0.92 -9.37 -10.69
N GLN A 187 -0.70 -8.07 -10.92
CA GLN A 187 0.56 -7.42 -10.56
C GLN A 187 0.84 -7.49 -9.06
N ILE A 188 -0.15 -7.21 -8.20
CA ILE A 188 -0.03 -7.29 -6.75
C ILE A 188 0.32 -8.73 -6.31
N ILE A 189 -0.35 -9.74 -6.86
CA ILE A 189 -0.07 -11.16 -6.59
C ILE A 189 1.37 -11.50 -7.01
N GLY A 190 1.78 -11.09 -8.22
CA GLY A 190 3.14 -11.31 -8.70
C GLY A 190 4.22 -10.66 -7.83
N LEU A 191 3.94 -9.51 -7.18
CA LEU A 191 4.88 -8.91 -6.23
C LEU A 191 5.01 -9.74 -4.96
N ARG A 192 3.93 -10.34 -4.48
CA ARG A 192 4.00 -11.27 -3.32
C ARG A 192 4.83 -12.50 -3.68
N GLU A 193 4.68 -13.05 -4.88
CA GLU A 193 5.51 -14.18 -5.36
C GLU A 193 7.00 -13.83 -5.44
N GLN A 194 7.33 -12.56 -5.65
CA GLN A 194 8.69 -12.03 -5.58
C GLN A 194 9.18 -11.78 -4.14
N GLY A 195 8.40 -12.15 -3.12
CA GLY A 195 8.77 -12.06 -1.70
C GLY A 195 8.38 -10.74 -1.02
N HIS A 196 7.60 -9.88 -1.67
CA HIS A 196 7.09 -8.68 -1.00
C HIS A 196 5.99 -9.02 -0.02
N THR A 197 5.97 -8.32 1.11
CA THR A 197 4.86 -8.32 2.07
C THR A 197 3.89 -7.23 1.68
N ILE A 198 2.60 -7.54 1.59
CA ILE A 198 1.60 -6.59 1.13
C ILE A 198 0.48 -6.46 2.16
N ILE A 199 0.18 -5.23 2.56
CA ILE A 199 -0.97 -4.90 3.38
C ILE A 199 -1.94 -4.12 2.51
N LEU A 200 -3.13 -4.68 2.31
CA LEU A 200 -4.12 -4.19 1.36
C LEU A 200 -5.34 -3.64 2.10
N VAL A 201 -5.67 -2.36 1.90
CA VAL A 201 -7.00 -1.82 2.24
C VAL A 201 -7.84 -1.81 0.98
N GLU A 202 -8.96 -2.51 1.00
CA GLU A 202 -9.89 -2.61 -0.12
C GLU A 202 -11.32 -2.73 0.39
N HIS A 203 -12.28 -2.34 -0.46
CA HIS A 203 -13.71 -2.57 -0.22
C HIS A 203 -14.32 -3.47 -1.29
N ASN A 204 -13.61 -3.76 -2.37
CA ASN A 204 -14.07 -4.73 -3.35
C ASN A 204 -13.73 -6.13 -2.84
N LEU A 205 -14.75 -6.89 -2.44
CA LEU A 205 -14.58 -8.25 -1.89
C LEU A 205 -13.99 -9.22 -2.91
N ASP A 206 -14.25 -9.05 -4.21
CA ASP A 206 -13.64 -9.91 -5.24
C ASP A 206 -12.12 -9.73 -5.27
N VAL A 207 -11.64 -8.49 -5.12
CA VAL A 207 -10.20 -8.21 -5.00
C VAL A 207 -9.61 -8.80 -3.72
N VAL A 208 -10.31 -8.66 -2.61
CA VAL A 208 -9.90 -9.25 -1.31
C VAL A 208 -9.82 -10.76 -1.41
N ARG A 209 -10.84 -11.39 -1.99
CA ARG A 209 -10.91 -12.85 -2.20
C ARG A 209 -9.82 -13.34 -3.15
N GLY A 210 -9.54 -12.59 -4.20
CA GLY A 210 -8.54 -12.95 -5.21
C GLY A 210 -7.09 -12.76 -4.75
N ALA A 211 -6.82 -11.82 -3.84
CA ALA A 211 -5.45 -11.48 -3.45
C ALA A 211 -5.08 -11.91 -2.04
N CYS A 212 -5.97 -11.75 -1.05
CA CYS A 212 -5.61 -11.87 0.35
C CYS A 212 -5.64 -13.32 0.84
N GLU A 213 -4.59 -13.70 1.57
CA GLU A 213 -4.52 -14.98 2.28
C GLU A 213 -5.18 -14.90 3.66
N THR A 214 -5.05 -13.73 4.30
CA THR A 214 -5.62 -13.44 5.61
C THR A 214 -6.25 -12.05 5.58
N VAL A 215 -7.30 -11.87 6.34
CA VAL A 215 -8.03 -10.62 6.44
C VAL A 215 -8.25 -10.26 7.91
N PHE A 216 -8.02 -9.01 8.27
CA PHE A 216 -8.48 -8.42 9.52
C PHE A 216 -9.69 -7.53 9.23
N PHE A 217 -10.83 -7.88 9.85
CA PHE A 217 -12.05 -7.08 9.76
C PHE A 217 -12.07 -6.03 10.87
N LEU A 218 -11.97 -4.77 10.47
CA LEU A 218 -11.95 -3.64 11.38
C LEU A 218 -13.34 -2.97 11.42
N ALA A 219 -13.89 -2.79 12.63
CA ALA A 219 -15.09 -1.99 12.84
C ALA A 219 -14.97 -1.22 14.17
N GLU A 220 -15.46 0.02 14.21
CA GLU A 220 -15.45 0.89 15.39
C GLU A 220 -14.04 1.01 16.03
N GLY A 221 -13.01 1.04 15.20
CA GLY A 221 -11.62 1.15 15.64
C GLY A 221 -11.02 -0.11 16.29
N ARG A 222 -11.67 -1.28 16.15
CA ARG A 222 -11.24 -2.57 16.70
C ARG A 222 -11.19 -3.65 15.64
N VAL A 223 -10.29 -4.61 15.78
CA VAL A 223 -10.37 -5.87 15.03
C VAL A 223 -11.51 -6.69 15.62
N ARG A 224 -12.53 -6.96 14.81
CA ARG A 224 -13.72 -7.75 15.18
C ARG A 224 -13.57 -9.21 14.82
N ALA A 225 -12.85 -9.49 13.73
CA ALA A 225 -12.58 -10.85 13.27
C ALA A 225 -11.29 -10.87 12.46
N SER A 226 -10.71 -12.07 12.34
CA SER A 226 -9.60 -12.38 11.45
C SER A 226 -9.74 -13.80 10.93
N GLY A 227 -9.33 -14.02 9.68
CA GLY A 227 -9.42 -15.31 9.02
C GLY A 227 -9.17 -15.17 7.53
N THR A 228 -9.49 -16.21 6.78
CA THR A 228 -9.51 -16.16 5.32
C THR A 228 -10.65 -15.25 4.81
N PRO A 229 -10.58 -14.73 3.58
CA PRO A 229 -11.70 -13.96 2.99
C PRO A 229 -13.02 -14.73 3.06
N ALA A 230 -13.02 -16.04 2.78
CA ALA A 230 -14.21 -16.90 2.80
C ALA A 230 -14.84 -17.01 4.20
N GLU A 231 -14.02 -17.14 5.26
CA GLU A 231 -14.50 -17.18 6.64
C GLU A 231 -15.14 -15.85 7.06
N ILE A 232 -14.54 -14.72 6.66
CA ILE A 232 -15.09 -13.40 6.95
C ILE A 232 -16.42 -13.15 6.22
N GLU A 233 -16.53 -13.57 4.96
CA GLU A 233 -17.76 -13.44 4.16
C GLU A 233 -18.88 -14.36 4.64
N ALA A 234 -18.54 -15.53 5.19
CA ALA A 234 -19.51 -16.48 5.72
C ALA A 234 -20.14 -16.03 7.05
N ASP A 235 -19.58 -15.01 7.73
CA ASP A 235 -20.12 -14.51 8.98
C ASP A 235 -21.25 -13.49 8.74
N PRO A 236 -22.54 -13.82 9.07
CA PRO A 236 -23.67 -12.93 8.82
C PRO A 236 -23.59 -11.61 9.63
N GLN A 237 -22.93 -11.62 10.79
CA GLN A 237 -22.78 -10.41 11.62
C GLN A 237 -21.79 -9.44 10.97
N LEU A 238 -20.69 -9.94 10.42
CA LEU A 238 -19.70 -9.12 9.72
C LEU A 238 -20.27 -8.57 8.41
N THR A 239 -21.00 -9.39 7.66
CA THR A 239 -21.72 -8.98 6.44
C THR A 239 -22.70 -7.84 6.73
N LYS A 240 -23.49 -7.96 7.79
CA LYS A 240 -24.41 -6.90 8.24
C LYS A 240 -23.70 -5.61 8.63
N ILE A 241 -22.54 -5.70 9.28
CA ILE A 241 -21.72 -4.54 9.66
C ILE A 241 -21.12 -3.89 8.41
N TYR A 242 -20.69 -4.69 7.43
CA TYR A 242 -20.02 -4.23 6.22
C TYR A 242 -20.96 -3.49 5.27
N PHE A 243 -22.13 -4.05 5.00
CA PHE A 243 -23.11 -3.52 4.05
C PHE A 243 -24.19 -2.64 4.71
N GLY A 244 -24.28 -2.59 6.05
CA GLY A 244 -25.34 -1.93 6.79
C GLY A 244 -26.62 -2.77 6.85
N ALA A 245 -27.56 -2.36 7.72
CA ALA A 245 -28.82 -3.07 7.95
C ALA A 245 -29.85 -3.01 6.78
N GLY A 246 -29.45 -2.53 5.61
CA GLY A 246 -30.32 -2.23 4.48
C GLY A 246 -30.23 -3.17 3.27
N HIS A 247 -29.43 -4.26 3.34
CA HIS A 247 -29.25 -5.22 2.24
C HIS A 247 -29.48 -6.65 2.77
N ALA A 248 -30.66 -6.88 3.33
CA ALA A 248 -31.20 -8.21 3.61
C ALA A 248 -32.48 -8.43 2.80
#